data_adcd60d9ec6916622dcb92a0d2388275
#
_entry.id   adcd60d9ec6916622dcb92a0d2388275
#
_cell.length_a   1.000
_cell.length_b   1.000
_cell.length_c   1.000
_cell.angle_alpha   90.00
_cell.angle_beta   90.00
_cell.angle_gamma   90.00
#
_symmetry.space_group_name_H-M   'P 1'
#
loop_
_entity.id
_entity.type
_entity.pdbx_description
1 polymer ?
#
loop_
_entity_poly.entity_id
_entity_poly.type
_entity_poly.pdbx_seq_one_letter_code
_entity_poly.pdbx_strand_id
1 'polypeptide(L)'
;EDNFGAKPEKFLTDAGNNSGKVMTEMEDRDVEFYAPAESNQPQPGDPAYREDPSQPVAESEWDKLKRNSQGQLDKSNFIYSAEGDEYYCPFGHATPFDKTKPDERGGIRIQRRVYRCHSCQGCPLAAACLSGKSKGGRTITRDGYEEVRERTAARMSTPEARELYNQRPRIAETPFGIIKAVMGIRQFLLRGLDKVKTEWTWAATAFNLMKLVRAIGKMRAECT
;
A
#
# COMPACT_ATOMS: atom_id res chain seq x y z
N GLU A 1 9.67 -11.59 17.36
CA GLU A 1 10.62 -12.69 17.69
C GLU A 1 10.74 -12.85 19.21
N ASP A 2 10.92 -11.76 19.94
CA ASP A 2 11.20 -11.81 21.41
C ASP A 2 10.09 -12.48 22.23
N ASN A 3 8.84 -12.44 21.78
CA ASN A 3 7.71 -13.01 22.50
C ASN A 3 7.38 -14.46 22.12
N PHE A 4 7.79 -14.91 20.93
CA PHE A 4 7.38 -16.22 20.38
C PHE A 4 8.55 -17.09 19.93
N GLY A 5 9.79 -16.59 20.01
CA GLY A 5 11.00 -17.32 19.61
C GLY A 5 11.13 -17.58 18.11
N ALA A 6 10.18 -17.08 17.28
CA ALA A 6 10.18 -17.24 15.85
C ALA A 6 9.65 -15.98 15.14
N LYS A 7 10.15 -15.70 13.95
CA LYS A 7 9.58 -14.66 13.08
C LYS A 7 8.28 -15.16 12.45
N PRO A 8 7.28 -14.28 12.20
CA PRO A 8 6.11 -14.67 11.43
C PRO A 8 6.49 -14.89 9.97
N GLU A 9 5.87 -15.85 9.32
CA GLU A 9 5.99 -16.02 7.87
C GLU A 9 5.19 -14.96 7.11
N LYS A 10 4.02 -14.58 7.65
CA LYS A 10 3.07 -13.64 7.03
C LYS A 10 2.68 -12.55 8.01
N PHE A 11 2.68 -11.31 7.54
CA PHE A 11 2.29 -10.16 8.33
C PHE A 11 1.20 -9.35 7.63
N LEU A 12 0.03 -9.27 8.26
CA LEU A 12 -1.13 -8.54 7.75
C LEU A 12 -1.34 -7.26 8.55
N THR A 13 -1.46 -6.13 7.87
CA THR A 13 -1.68 -4.84 8.54
C THR A 13 -2.68 -3.97 7.76
N ASP A 14 -3.12 -2.87 8.38
CA ASP A 14 -3.96 -1.86 7.73
C ASP A 14 -3.13 -0.90 6.85
N ALA A 15 -3.84 -0.01 6.15
CA ALA A 15 -3.22 1.02 5.32
C ALA A 15 -2.37 2.02 6.12
N GLY A 16 -2.57 2.14 7.43
CA GLY A 16 -1.81 3.05 8.29
C GLY A 16 -0.34 2.65 8.47
N ASN A 17 -0.02 1.38 8.28
CA ASN A 17 1.31 0.83 8.48
C ASN A 17 1.98 0.36 7.17
N ASN A 18 1.49 0.78 6.01
CA ASN A 18 1.98 0.36 4.70
C ASN A 18 3.03 1.30 4.08
N SER A 19 3.88 1.92 4.89
CA SER A 19 4.96 2.77 4.35
C SER A 19 5.99 1.95 3.57
N GLY A 20 6.59 2.54 2.54
CA GLY A 20 7.63 1.87 1.76
C GLY A 20 8.81 1.37 2.60
N LYS A 21 9.15 2.09 3.69
CA LYS A 21 10.18 1.65 4.64
C LYS A 21 9.78 0.35 5.33
N VAL A 22 8.54 0.24 5.82
CA VAL A 22 8.04 -0.99 6.46
C VAL A 22 8.00 -2.15 5.48
N MET A 23 7.55 -1.90 4.24
CA MET A 23 7.54 -2.92 3.19
C MET A 23 8.94 -3.47 2.92
N THR A 24 9.95 -2.59 2.77
CA THR A 24 11.35 -2.99 2.57
C THR A 24 11.87 -3.77 3.78
N GLU A 25 11.61 -3.30 5.00
CA GLU A 25 12.04 -3.99 6.22
C GLU A 25 11.43 -5.40 6.33
N MET A 26 10.21 -5.61 5.88
CA MET A 26 9.58 -6.94 5.87
C MET A 26 10.19 -7.84 4.80
N GLU A 27 10.51 -7.31 3.61
CA GLU A 27 11.24 -8.07 2.58
C GLU A 27 12.65 -8.46 3.07
N ASP A 28 13.40 -7.54 3.68
CA ASP A 28 14.74 -7.80 4.23
C ASP A 28 14.72 -8.90 5.33
N ARG A 29 13.60 -9.02 6.03
CA ARG A 29 13.39 -10.06 7.03
C ARG A 29 12.79 -11.34 6.45
N ASP A 30 12.57 -11.41 5.16
CA ASP A 30 11.91 -12.54 4.49
C ASP A 30 10.55 -12.86 5.15
N VAL A 31 9.71 -11.81 5.30
CA VAL A 31 8.34 -11.89 5.80
C VAL A 31 7.39 -11.46 4.70
N GLU A 32 6.44 -12.31 4.36
CA GLU A 32 5.40 -11.96 3.40
C GLU A 32 4.48 -10.86 3.98
N PHE A 33 4.54 -9.67 3.37
CA PHE A 33 3.78 -8.51 3.83
C PHE A 33 2.49 -8.33 3.03
N TYR A 34 1.37 -8.21 3.74
CA TYR A 34 0.03 -8.01 3.18
C TYR A 34 -0.60 -6.75 3.76
N ALA A 35 -0.71 -5.72 2.94
CA ALA A 35 -1.36 -4.45 3.27
C ALA A 35 -2.02 -3.87 2.02
N PRO A 36 -3.07 -3.06 2.14
CA PRO A 36 -3.60 -2.32 1.01
C PRO A 36 -2.50 -1.43 0.43
N ALA A 37 -2.04 -1.75 -0.75
CA ALA A 37 -1.05 -0.98 -1.49
C ALA A 37 -1.67 -0.56 -2.82
N GLU A 38 -1.57 0.72 -3.12
CA GLU A 38 -1.98 1.24 -4.43
C GLU A 38 -0.78 1.15 -5.37
N SER A 39 -1.00 0.56 -6.53
CA SER A 39 -0.03 0.65 -7.63
C SER A 39 -0.08 2.05 -8.22
N ASN A 40 1.10 2.66 -8.38
CA ASN A 40 1.25 3.89 -9.17
C ASN A 40 1.41 3.59 -10.67
N GLN A 41 1.07 2.37 -11.09
CA GLN A 41 1.06 1.96 -12.50
C GLN A 41 -0.30 1.40 -12.88
N PRO A 42 -0.71 1.54 -14.15
CA PRO A 42 -1.96 0.98 -14.62
C PRO A 42 -1.97 -0.54 -14.43
N GLN A 43 -3.12 -1.08 -14.05
CA GLN A 43 -3.36 -2.52 -13.90
C GLN A 43 -4.28 -3.01 -15.03
N PRO A 44 -4.29 -4.31 -15.36
CA PRO A 44 -5.24 -4.87 -16.30
C PRO A 44 -6.67 -4.46 -15.96
N GLY A 45 -7.37 -3.86 -16.92
CA GLY A 45 -8.70 -3.28 -16.76
C GLY A 45 -8.73 -1.77 -16.49
N ASP A 46 -7.59 -1.14 -16.18
CA ASP A 46 -7.50 0.33 -16.13
C ASP A 46 -7.49 0.90 -17.57
N PRO A 47 -8.13 2.05 -17.82
CA PRO A 47 -8.11 2.71 -19.14
C PRO A 47 -6.71 3.03 -19.65
N ALA A 48 -5.76 3.25 -18.76
CA ALA A 48 -4.37 3.55 -19.10
C ALA A 48 -3.50 2.30 -19.32
N TYR A 49 -4.02 1.08 -19.06
CA TYR A 49 -3.26 -0.16 -19.26
C TYR A 49 -3.02 -0.46 -20.73
N ARG A 50 -1.80 -0.82 -21.08
CA ARG A 50 -1.38 -1.20 -22.43
C ARG A 50 -0.28 -2.26 -22.33
N GLU A 51 -0.32 -3.26 -23.19
CA GLU A 51 0.76 -4.26 -23.31
C GLU A 51 2.02 -3.63 -23.92
N ASP A 52 1.84 -2.79 -24.94
CA ASP A 52 2.91 -1.96 -25.51
C ASP A 52 2.77 -0.51 -24.98
N PRO A 53 3.62 -0.07 -24.05
CA PRO A 53 3.55 1.27 -23.47
C PRO A 53 3.75 2.40 -24.49
N SER A 54 4.39 2.13 -25.62
CA SER A 54 4.65 3.12 -26.68
C SER A 54 3.40 3.46 -27.50
N GLN A 55 2.36 2.63 -27.42
CA GLN A 55 1.09 2.91 -28.10
C GLN A 55 0.26 3.91 -27.27
N PRO A 56 -0.48 4.81 -27.94
CA PRO A 56 -1.39 5.72 -27.24
C PRO A 56 -2.61 4.97 -26.69
N VAL A 57 -3.13 5.45 -25.57
CA VAL A 57 -4.47 5.08 -25.10
C VAL A 57 -5.50 5.51 -26.14
N ALA A 58 -6.50 4.68 -26.40
CA ALA A 58 -7.58 5.00 -27.33
C ALA A 58 -8.28 6.29 -26.91
N GLU A 59 -8.62 7.15 -27.87
CA GLU A 59 -9.23 8.46 -27.61
C GLU A 59 -10.55 8.34 -26.83
N SER A 60 -11.32 7.29 -27.09
CA SER A 60 -12.55 6.97 -26.35
C SER A 60 -12.37 6.70 -24.86
N GLU A 61 -11.15 6.44 -24.42
CA GLU A 61 -10.81 6.17 -23.01
C GLU A 61 -10.20 7.38 -22.29
N TRP A 62 -9.89 8.47 -22.97
CA TRP A 62 -9.22 9.64 -22.38
C TRP A 62 -9.99 10.27 -21.23
N ASP A 63 -11.31 10.32 -21.32
CA ASP A 63 -12.17 10.88 -20.28
C ASP A 63 -12.19 10.02 -19.00
N LYS A 64 -11.85 8.74 -19.12
CA LYS A 64 -11.78 7.78 -18.01
C LYS A 64 -10.42 7.77 -17.31
N LEU A 65 -9.40 8.43 -17.88
CA LEU A 65 -8.07 8.51 -17.28
C LEU A 65 -8.13 9.17 -15.91
N LYS A 66 -7.50 8.55 -14.92
CA LYS A 66 -7.47 9.05 -13.54
C LYS A 66 -6.88 10.46 -13.47
N ARG A 67 -7.48 11.32 -12.65
CA ARG A 67 -7.00 12.69 -12.41
C ARG A 67 -6.61 12.87 -10.95
N ASN A 68 -5.56 13.64 -10.72
CA ASN A 68 -5.15 14.05 -9.38
C ASN A 68 -6.06 15.16 -8.83
N SER A 69 -5.84 15.57 -7.58
CA SER A 69 -6.59 16.64 -6.91
C SER A 69 -6.54 18.01 -7.61
N GLN A 70 -5.60 18.20 -8.52
CA GLN A 70 -5.42 19.42 -9.32
C GLN A 70 -6.06 19.31 -10.71
N GLY A 71 -6.79 18.23 -10.99
CA GLY A 71 -7.45 17.97 -12.27
C GLY A 71 -6.51 17.49 -13.39
N GLN A 72 -5.24 17.27 -13.12
CA GLN A 72 -4.27 16.77 -14.09
C GLN A 72 -4.28 15.25 -14.12
N LEU A 73 -3.79 14.67 -15.23
CA LEU A 73 -3.59 13.23 -15.32
C LEU A 73 -2.70 12.74 -14.15
N ASP A 74 -3.22 11.76 -13.42
CA ASP A 74 -2.51 11.18 -12.28
C ASP A 74 -1.31 10.36 -12.76
N LYS A 75 -0.34 10.16 -11.86
CA LYS A 75 0.86 9.34 -12.10
C LYS A 75 0.49 7.91 -12.48
N SER A 76 -0.58 7.37 -11.93
CA SER A 76 -1.05 6.01 -12.19
C SER A 76 -1.46 5.73 -13.65
N ASN A 77 -1.54 6.77 -14.52
CA ASN A 77 -1.74 6.57 -15.96
C ASN A 77 -0.43 6.35 -16.75
N PHE A 78 0.72 6.49 -16.09
CA PHE A 78 2.04 6.36 -16.73
C PHE A 78 2.62 4.98 -16.44
N ILE A 79 3.13 4.31 -17.46
CA ILE A 79 3.72 2.98 -17.35
C ILE A 79 5.24 3.12 -17.22
N TYR A 80 5.83 2.51 -16.19
CA TYR A 80 7.28 2.45 -16.02
C TYR A 80 7.85 1.24 -16.75
N SER A 81 8.86 1.48 -17.57
CA SER A 81 9.69 0.45 -18.17
C SER A 81 11.01 0.35 -17.41
N ALA A 82 11.23 -0.77 -16.76
CA ALA A 82 12.48 -1.03 -16.04
C ALA A 82 13.67 -1.23 -17.00
N GLU A 83 13.43 -1.74 -18.21
CA GLU A 83 14.45 -1.99 -19.21
C GLU A 83 15.08 -0.68 -19.72
N GLY A 84 14.24 0.33 -20.02
CA GLY A 84 14.70 1.64 -20.48
C GLY A 84 14.93 2.63 -19.33
N ASP A 85 14.55 2.29 -18.10
CA ASP A 85 14.50 3.22 -16.95
C ASP A 85 13.78 4.53 -17.30
N GLU A 86 12.58 4.39 -17.87
CA GLU A 86 11.76 5.49 -18.34
C GLU A 86 10.28 5.23 -18.10
N TYR A 87 9.47 6.28 -18.16
CA TYR A 87 8.02 6.17 -18.16
C TYR A 87 7.46 6.41 -19.57
N TYR A 88 6.34 5.79 -19.86
CA TYR A 88 5.53 6.10 -21.03
C TYR A 88 4.26 6.82 -20.60
N CYS A 89 3.99 7.95 -21.24
CA CYS A 89 2.78 8.72 -20.97
C CYS A 89 1.54 8.06 -21.64
N PRO A 90 0.31 8.45 -21.27
CA PRO A 90 -0.90 7.91 -21.92
C PRO A 90 -0.97 8.09 -23.44
N PHE A 91 -0.22 9.03 -24.01
CA PHE A 91 -0.11 9.22 -25.45
C PHE A 91 1.05 8.43 -26.09
N GLY A 92 1.72 7.54 -25.31
CA GLY A 92 2.80 6.69 -25.81
C GLY A 92 4.18 7.36 -25.88
N HIS A 93 4.32 8.62 -25.48
CA HIS A 93 5.62 9.28 -25.49
C HIS A 93 6.51 8.79 -24.35
N ALA A 94 7.77 8.50 -24.64
CA ALA A 94 8.78 8.21 -23.66
C ALA A 94 9.06 9.43 -22.77
N THR A 95 9.24 9.16 -21.50
CA THR A 95 9.51 10.12 -20.45
C THR A 95 10.79 9.66 -19.74
N PRO A 96 11.97 9.96 -20.32
CA PRO A 96 13.25 9.47 -19.83
C PRO A 96 13.62 10.08 -18.48
N PHE A 97 14.62 9.47 -17.83
CA PHE A 97 15.24 10.01 -16.64
C PHE A 97 15.84 11.40 -16.90
N ASP A 98 15.49 12.39 -16.07
CA ASP A 98 16.00 13.76 -16.16
C ASP A 98 17.08 14.01 -15.11
N LYS A 99 16.74 13.75 -13.83
CA LYS A 99 17.67 14.01 -12.72
C LYS A 99 17.22 13.35 -11.42
N THR A 100 18.11 13.37 -10.44
CA THR A 100 17.79 13.02 -9.06
C THR A 100 17.57 14.30 -8.24
N LYS A 101 16.57 14.28 -7.38
CA LYS A 101 16.27 15.34 -6.43
C LYS A 101 16.29 14.78 -5.00
N PRO A 102 16.95 15.47 -4.06
CA PRO A 102 16.73 15.18 -2.65
C PRO A 102 15.30 15.58 -2.27
N ASP A 103 14.68 14.79 -1.40
CA ASP A 103 13.40 15.09 -0.79
C ASP A 103 13.45 14.71 0.70
N GLU A 104 12.63 15.35 1.49
CA GLU A 104 12.53 15.06 2.91
C GLU A 104 11.07 14.84 3.29
N ARG A 105 10.78 13.67 3.85
CA ARG A 105 9.45 13.34 4.36
C ARG A 105 9.55 12.81 5.78
N GLY A 106 8.88 13.49 6.71
CA GLY A 106 8.87 13.09 8.11
C GLY A 106 10.26 12.99 8.74
N GLY A 107 11.19 13.90 8.37
CA GLY A 107 12.58 13.90 8.86
C GLY A 107 13.50 12.86 8.19
N ILE A 108 13.01 12.10 7.21
CA ILE A 108 13.79 11.12 6.47
C ILE A 108 14.17 11.71 5.12
N ARG A 109 15.49 11.79 4.84
CA ARG A 109 15.99 12.18 3.51
C ARG A 109 15.87 11.00 2.56
N ILE A 110 15.18 11.22 1.45
CA ILE A 110 15.03 10.25 0.36
C ILE A 110 15.51 10.86 -0.94
N GLN A 111 16.00 10.03 -1.84
CA GLN A 111 16.33 10.43 -3.19
C GLN A 111 15.13 10.15 -4.10
N ARG A 112 14.73 11.14 -4.90
CA ARG A 112 13.70 10.98 -5.91
C ARG A 112 14.32 11.10 -7.29
N ARG A 113 14.05 10.11 -8.10
CA ARG A 113 14.31 10.15 -9.54
C ARG A 113 13.21 10.94 -10.22
N VAL A 114 13.56 11.84 -11.09
CA VAL A 114 12.63 12.69 -11.87
C VAL A 114 12.75 12.29 -13.32
N TYR A 115 11.65 12.01 -13.95
CA TYR A 115 11.52 11.66 -15.35
C TYR A 115 10.75 12.78 -16.06
N ARG A 116 11.16 13.17 -17.26
CA ARG A 116 10.58 14.32 -17.98
C ARG A 116 10.19 13.95 -19.40
N CYS A 117 8.94 14.17 -19.74
CA CYS A 117 8.46 14.08 -21.11
C CYS A 117 8.79 15.37 -21.86
N HIS A 118 9.53 15.27 -22.95
CA HIS A 118 9.89 16.41 -23.81
C HIS A 118 8.91 16.60 -24.97
N SER A 119 8.08 15.61 -25.28
CA SER A 119 7.15 15.59 -26.43
C SER A 119 5.74 16.07 -26.06
N CYS A 120 5.64 17.01 -25.09
CA CYS A 120 4.34 17.51 -24.66
C CYS A 120 3.80 18.65 -25.52
N GLN A 121 4.64 19.28 -26.36
CA GLN A 121 4.22 20.35 -27.25
C GLN A 121 3.37 19.77 -28.38
N GLY A 122 2.16 20.30 -28.57
CA GLY A 122 1.21 19.79 -29.56
C GLY A 122 0.53 18.48 -29.20
N CYS A 123 0.81 17.89 -28.03
CA CYS A 123 0.16 16.67 -27.58
C CYS A 123 -1.35 16.95 -27.29
N PRO A 124 -2.28 16.12 -27.79
CA PRO A 124 -3.73 16.30 -27.53
C PRO A 124 -4.09 16.25 -26.04
N LEU A 125 -3.36 15.48 -25.25
CA LEU A 125 -3.56 15.36 -23.80
C LEU A 125 -2.84 16.45 -22.99
N ALA A 126 -2.16 17.41 -23.63
CA ALA A 126 -1.36 18.42 -22.93
C ALA A 126 -2.20 19.24 -21.94
N ALA A 127 -3.41 19.65 -22.32
CA ALA A 127 -4.32 20.42 -21.47
C ALA A 127 -4.73 19.67 -20.18
N ALA A 128 -4.88 18.33 -20.26
CA ALA A 128 -5.22 17.49 -19.13
C ALA A 128 -3.97 17.05 -18.33
N CYS A 129 -2.78 17.13 -18.92
CA CYS A 129 -1.56 16.60 -18.36
C CYS A 129 -0.68 17.67 -17.68
N LEU A 130 -0.63 18.89 -18.23
CA LEU A 130 0.26 19.95 -17.80
C LEU A 130 -0.45 20.97 -16.91
N SER A 131 0.26 21.53 -15.94
CA SER A 131 -0.16 22.75 -15.25
C SER A 131 0.23 23.97 -16.10
N GLY A 132 -0.52 25.08 -15.97
CA GLY A 132 -0.18 26.34 -16.65
C GLY A 132 1.23 26.89 -16.31
N LYS A 133 1.87 26.35 -15.28
CA LYS A 133 3.25 26.69 -14.86
C LYS A 133 4.32 25.75 -15.43
N SER A 134 3.94 24.67 -16.13
CA SER A 134 4.87 23.66 -16.65
C SER A 134 5.53 24.13 -17.94
N LYS A 135 6.71 24.76 -17.86
CA LYS A 135 7.45 25.26 -19.03
C LYS A 135 8.27 24.18 -19.78
N GLY A 136 8.43 22.99 -19.22
CA GLY A 136 9.38 21.99 -19.76
C GLY A 136 8.78 20.57 -19.92
N GLY A 137 7.45 20.47 -20.03
CA GLY A 137 6.77 19.18 -20.17
C GLY A 137 6.40 18.52 -18.83
N ARG A 138 5.69 17.39 -18.92
CA ARG A 138 5.26 16.62 -17.75
C ARG A 138 6.43 15.98 -17.04
N THR A 139 6.44 16.04 -15.71
CA THR A 139 7.40 15.33 -14.88
C THR A 139 6.72 14.28 -14.03
N ILE A 140 7.35 13.12 -13.92
CA ILE A 140 6.96 12.01 -13.04
C ILE A 140 8.11 11.79 -12.06
N THR A 141 7.79 11.48 -10.81
CA THR A 141 8.80 11.19 -9.80
C THR A 141 8.69 9.75 -9.31
N ARG A 142 9.83 9.10 -9.08
CA ARG A 142 9.96 7.76 -8.52
C ARG A 142 10.91 7.80 -7.33
N ASP A 143 10.50 7.32 -6.18
CA ASP A 143 11.37 7.17 -5.00
C ASP A 143 11.90 5.74 -4.88
N GLY A 144 12.85 5.51 -3.97
CA GLY A 144 13.47 4.21 -3.77
C GLY A 144 12.53 3.10 -3.25
N TYR A 145 11.32 3.47 -2.83
CA TYR A 145 10.32 2.53 -2.35
C TYR A 145 9.24 2.17 -3.38
N GLU A 146 9.31 2.76 -4.57
CA GLU A 146 8.29 2.53 -5.59
C GLU A 146 8.20 1.07 -6.00
N GLU A 147 9.35 0.44 -6.18
CA GLU A 147 9.44 -0.96 -6.60
C GLU A 147 8.85 -1.93 -5.56
N VAL A 148 9.13 -1.73 -4.27
CA VAL A 148 8.53 -2.56 -3.21
C VAL A 148 7.02 -2.35 -3.10
N ARG A 149 6.54 -1.12 -3.34
CA ARG A 149 5.09 -0.85 -3.39
C ARG A 149 4.42 -1.56 -4.58
N GLU A 150 5.06 -1.55 -5.74
CA GLU A 150 4.58 -2.23 -6.94
C GLU A 150 4.51 -3.74 -6.72
N ARG A 151 5.55 -4.36 -6.14
CA ARG A 151 5.53 -5.79 -5.77
C ARG A 151 4.43 -6.12 -4.76
N THR A 152 4.27 -5.27 -3.73
CA THR A 152 3.20 -5.47 -2.73
C THR A 152 1.82 -5.33 -3.35
N ALA A 153 1.60 -4.34 -4.22
CA ALA A 153 0.35 -4.15 -4.93
C ALA A 153 0.05 -5.33 -5.87
N ALA A 154 1.04 -5.83 -6.60
CA ALA A 154 0.91 -7.02 -7.44
C ALA A 154 0.54 -8.26 -6.61
N ARG A 155 1.20 -8.48 -5.47
CA ARG A 155 0.82 -9.56 -4.52
C ARG A 155 -0.63 -9.41 -4.07
N MET A 156 -1.04 -8.22 -3.64
CA MET A 156 -2.41 -7.94 -3.17
C MET A 156 -3.48 -8.04 -4.26
N SER A 157 -3.11 -8.03 -5.53
CA SER A 157 -4.05 -8.21 -6.64
C SER A 157 -4.48 -9.67 -6.84
N THR A 158 -3.73 -10.64 -6.28
CA THR A 158 -4.03 -12.07 -6.41
C THR A 158 -5.25 -12.47 -5.57
N PRO A 159 -6.07 -13.43 -6.03
CA PRO A 159 -7.22 -13.93 -5.28
C PRO A 159 -6.82 -14.49 -3.91
N GLU A 160 -5.72 -15.23 -3.85
CA GLU A 160 -5.20 -15.87 -2.63
C GLU A 160 -4.80 -14.82 -1.57
N ALA A 161 -4.13 -13.75 -1.99
CA ALA A 161 -3.75 -12.66 -1.10
C ALA A 161 -4.98 -11.91 -0.57
N ARG A 162 -5.99 -11.71 -1.41
CA ARG A 162 -7.26 -11.07 -1.02
C ARG A 162 -8.02 -11.93 -0.02
N GLU A 163 -8.10 -13.24 -0.24
CA GLU A 163 -8.74 -14.17 0.69
C GLU A 163 -8.03 -14.18 2.04
N LEU A 164 -6.70 -14.26 2.03
CA LEU A 164 -5.89 -14.18 3.25
C LEU A 164 -6.12 -12.85 3.97
N TYR A 165 -6.07 -11.74 3.25
CA TYR A 165 -6.25 -10.40 3.83
C TYR A 165 -7.65 -10.19 4.42
N ASN A 166 -8.68 -10.77 3.83
CA ASN A 166 -10.07 -10.75 4.33
C ASN A 166 -10.23 -11.43 5.69
N GLN A 167 -9.26 -12.24 6.12
CA GLN A 167 -9.25 -12.83 7.47
C GLN A 167 -8.78 -11.84 8.54
N ARG A 168 -8.10 -10.74 8.15
CA ARG A 168 -7.54 -9.75 9.08
C ARG A 168 -8.57 -9.20 10.10
N PRO A 169 -9.78 -8.75 9.69
CA PRO A 169 -10.77 -8.26 10.64
C PRO A 169 -11.13 -9.30 11.70
N ARG A 170 -11.26 -10.56 11.30
CA ARG A 170 -11.58 -11.67 12.20
C ARG A 170 -10.45 -11.93 13.20
N ILE A 171 -9.18 -11.82 12.76
CA ILE A 171 -8.01 -12.11 13.59
C ILE A 171 -7.68 -10.92 14.49
N ALA A 172 -7.63 -9.71 13.95
CA ALA A 172 -7.16 -8.53 14.65
C ALA A 172 -8.28 -7.77 15.36
N GLU A 173 -9.46 -7.63 14.77
CA GLU A 173 -10.53 -6.75 15.28
C GLU A 173 -11.47 -7.47 16.23
N THR A 174 -11.75 -8.76 15.99
CA THR A 174 -12.64 -9.55 16.85
C THR A 174 -12.22 -9.58 18.33
N PRO A 175 -10.94 -9.78 18.69
CA PRO A 175 -10.50 -9.69 20.08
C PRO A 175 -10.86 -8.36 20.75
N PHE A 176 -10.60 -7.25 20.05
CA PHE A 176 -10.93 -5.90 20.55
C PHE A 176 -12.43 -5.70 20.70
N GLY A 177 -13.22 -6.19 19.76
CA GLY A 177 -14.67 -6.15 19.83
C GLY A 177 -15.20 -6.90 21.05
N ILE A 178 -14.68 -8.10 21.33
CA ILE A 178 -15.07 -8.89 22.50
C ILE A 178 -14.64 -8.21 23.80
N ILE A 179 -13.41 -7.71 23.90
CA ILE A 179 -12.91 -6.99 25.07
C ILE A 179 -13.79 -5.77 25.36
N LYS A 180 -14.14 -5.00 24.34
CA LYS A 180 -14.93 -3.78 24.49
C LYS A 180 -16.42 -4.05 24.74
N ALA A 181 -17.03 -4.95 23.98
CA ALA A 181 -18.48 -5.14 24.00
C ALA A 181 -18.95 -6.22 24.99
N VAL A 182 -18.21 -7.34 25.10
CA VAL A 182 -18.59 -8.47 25.96
C VAL A 182 -17.99 -8.34 27.36
N MET A 183 -16.68 -7.97 27.45
CA MET A 183 -16.01 -7.80 28.75
C MET A 183 -16.23 -6.41 29.34
N GLY A 184 -16.84 -5.48 28.60
CA GLY A 184 -17.18 -4.14 29.10
C GLY A 184 -16.00 -3.17 29.23
N ILE A 185 -14.79 -3.55 28.78
CA ILE A 185 -13.58 -2.73 28.89
C ILE A 185 -13.55 -1.75 27.72
N ARG A 186 -14.31 -0.66 27.82
CA ARG A 186 -14.47 0.34 26.74
C ARG A 186 -13.44 1.45 26.81
N GLN A 187 -12.83 1.68 27.98
CA GLN A 187 -11.83 2.72 28.22
C GLN A 187 -10.86 2.25 29.30
N PHE A 188 -9.66 2.80 29.29
CA PHE A 188 -8.71 2.58 30.39
C PHE A 188 -9.10 3.41 31.61
N LEU A 189 -9.04 2.81 32.78
CA LEU A 189 -9.34 3.45 34.05
C LEU A 189 -8.09 4.09 34.67
N LEU A 190 -6.91 3.56 34.32
CA LEU A 190 -5.63 4.04 34.84
C LEU A 190 -5.01 5.08 33.89
N ARG A 191 -4.17 5.96 34.46
CA ARG A 191 -3.44 6.99 33.70
C ARG A 191 -1.94 6.71 33.74
N GLY A 192 -1.26 7.03 32.63
CA GLY A 192 0.17 6.79 32.43
C GLY A 192 0.43 5.47 31.72
N LEU A 193 1.44 5.49 30.84
CA LEU A 193 1.70 4.41 29.87
C LEU A 193 1.87 3.03 30.53
N ASP A 194 2.64 2.96 31.61
CA ASP A 194 2.93 1.68 32.28
C ASP A 194 1.70 1.07 32.95
N LYS A 195 0.87 1.92 33.58
CA LYS A 195 -0.38 1.46 34.20
C LYS A 195 -1.40 1.01 33.14
N VAL A 196 -1.50 1.75 32.02
CA VAL A 196 -2.36 1.38 30.88
C VAL A 196 -1.88 0.08 30.24
N LYS A 197 -0.58 -0.13 30.08
CA LYS A 197 -0.02 -1.41 29.61
C LYS A 197 -0.41 -2.57 30.54
N THR A 198 -0.32 -2.37 31.86
CA THR A 198 -0.72 -3.40 32.82
C THR A 198 -2.22 -3.72 32.71
N GLU A 199 -3.07 -2.70 32.66
CA GLU A 199 -4.52 -2.86 32.47
C GLU A 199 -4.87 -3.61 31.19
N TRP A 200 -4.20 -3.26 30.09
CA TRP A 200 -4.34 -3.96 28.81
C TRP A 200 -3.89 -5.43 28.89
N THR A 201 -2.76 -5.70 29.56
CA THR A 201 -2.26 -7.06 29.74
C THR A 201 -3.27 -7.92 30.50
N TRP A 202 -3.91 -7.37 31.53
CA TRP A 202 -4.95 -8.09 32.28
C TRP A 202 -6.17 -8.38 31.42
N ALA A 203 -6.62 -7.41 30.63
CA ALA A 203 -7.72 -7.58 29.71
C ALA A 203 -7.44 -8.68 28.67
N ALA A 204 -6.25 -8.66 28.08
CA ALA A 204 -5.81 -9.66 27.10
C ALA A 204 -5.68 -11.06 27.72
N THR A 205 -5.18 -11.16 28.95
CA THR A 205 -5.08 -12.42 29.71
C THR A 205 -6.45 -13.00 29.97
N ALA A 206 -7.38 -12.19 30.46
CA ALA A 206 -8.77 -12.64 30.71
C ALA A 206 -9.45 -13.10 29.41
N PHE A 207 -9.26 -12.38 28.30
CA PHE A 207 -9.75 -12.79 26.99
C PHE A 207 -9.17 -14.15 26.55
N ASN A 208 -7.88 -14.37 26.71
CA ASN A 208 -7.22 -15.62 26.34
C ASN A 208 -7.68 -16.79 27.22
N LEU A 209 -7.86 -16.58 28.53
CA LEU A 209 -8.40 -17.57 29.44
C LEU A 209 -9.85 -17.96 29.06
N MET A 210 -10.67 -17.00 28.72
CA MET A 210 -12.03 -17.25 28.24
C MET A 210 -12.03 -18.11 26.97
N LYS A 211 -11.13 -17.85 26.02
CA LYS A 211 -10.98 -18.69 24.81
C LYS A 211 -10.52 -20.10 25.15
N LEU A 212 -9.56 -20.24 26.05
CA LEU A 212 -9.02 -21.53 26.48
C LEU A 212 -10.11 -22.40 27.13
N VAL A 213 -10.88 -21.82 28.06
CA VAL A 213 -12.00 -22.53 28.73
C VAL A 213 -13.04 -23.01 27.70
N ARG A 214 -13.38 -22.16 26.71
CA ARG A 214 -14.30 -22.55 25.64
C ARG A 214 -13.76 -23.69 24.77
N ALA A 215 -12.46 -23.65 24.44
CA ALA A 215 -11.80 -24.71 23.65
C ALA A 215 -11.79 -26.04 24.40
N ILE A 216 -11.44 -26.05 25.69
CA ILE A 216 -11.48 -27.25 26.55
C ILE A 216 -12.92 -27.78 26.66
N GLY A 217 -13.91 -26.92 26.83
CA GLY A 217 -15.30 -27.31 26.87
C GLY A 217 -15.78 -28.01 25.61
N LYS A 218 -15.37 -27.53 24.42
CA LYS A 218 -15.68 -28.18 23.15
C LYS A 218 -15.00 -29.56 23.03
N MET A 219 -13.73 -29.66 23.33
CA MET A 219 -13.00 -30.95 23.28
C MET A 219 -13.66 -32.01 24.21
N ARG A 220 -14.13 -31.60 25.38
CA ARG A 220 -14.84 -32.53 26.29
C ARG A 220 -16.19 -32.99 25.72
N ALA A 221 -16.93 -32.10 25.05
CA ALA A 221 -18.20 -32.45 24.45
C ALA A 221 -18.08 -33.35 23.21
N GLU A 222 -16.93 -33.31 22.51
CA GLU A 222 -16.65 -34.15 21.35
C GLU A 222 -16.13 -35.55 21.76
N CYS A 223 -15.71 -35.75 23.01
CA CYS A 223 -15.23 -37.01 23.55
C CYS A 223 -16.34 -37.79 24.31
N THR A 224 -17.58 -37.26 24.36
CA THR A 224 -18.72 -37.89 25.01
C THR A 224 -19.75 -38.33 23.97
#